data_1f31c111cd59d8599f202241c1d87945
#
_entry.id   1f31c111cd59d8599f202241c1d87945
#
_cell.length_a   1.000
_cell.length_b   1.000
_cell.length_c   1.000
_cell.angle_alpha   90.00
_cell.angle_beta   90.00
_cell.angle_gamma   90.00
#
_symmetry.space_group_name_H-M   'P 1'
#
loop_
_entity.id
_entity.type
_entity.pdbx_description
1 polymer ?
#
loop_
_entity_poly.entity_id
_entity_poly.type
_entity_poly.pdbx_seq_one_letter_code
_entity_poly.pdbx_strand_id
1 'polypeptide(L)'
;VLVQPTPDQAKEIASEEGLPYQILRKDHYAHIVKDIPSGTVGYVMFETLDNIKDDYLLASDAETLILLRPTDKKTLVMSICDPNLNLEEKTYTTAKPSRPLIKSILLKGKWKNVSDNDEVVIKQENGNTRLTATCIDGRPVEFKLIAQ
;
A
#
# COMPACT_ATOMS: atom_id res chain seq x y z
N VAL A 1 -25.77 5.76 -14.01
CA VAL A 1 -26.89 5.05 -13.38
C VAL A 1 -26.28 3.88 -12.63
N LEU A 2 -26.30 3.93 -11.30
CA LEU A 2 -25.94 2.79 -10.45
C LEU A 2 -27.10 1.77 -10.55
N VAL A 3 -26.88 0.71 -11.31
CA VAL A 3 -27.82 -0.41 -11.36
C VAL A 3 -27.60 -1.21 -10.07
N GLN A 4 -28.59 -1.22 -9.18
CA GLN A 4 -28.54 -2.10 -8.01
C GLN A 4 -28.64 -3.56 -8.49
N PRO A 5 -27.76 -4.45 -8.03
CA PRO A 5 -27.82 -5.85 -8.37
C PRO A 5 -29.10 -6.48 -7.80
N THR A 6 -29.69 -7.42 -8.52
CA THR A 6 -30.77 -8.25 -7.99
C THR A 6 -30.27 -9.10 -6.81
N PRO A 7 -31.16 -9.62 -5.93
CA PRO A 7 -30.71 -10.46 -4.81
C PRO A 7 -29.88 -11.68 -5.24
N ASP A 8 -30.15 -12.24 -6.41
CA ASP A 8 -29.42 -13.39 -6.96
C ASP A 8 -28.02 -12.95 -7.49
N GLN A 9 -27.94 -11.81 -8.18
CA GLN A 9 -26.67 -11.21 -8.58
C GLN A 9 -25.83 -10.82 -7.36
N ALA A 10 -26.46 -10.32 -6.29
CA ALA A 10 -25.76 -10.01 -5.06
C ALA A 10 -25.21 -11.27 -4.37
N LYS A 11 -25.91 -12.40 -4.42
CA LYS A 11 -25.43 -13.70 -3.93
C LYS A 11 -24.28 -14.25 -4.78
N GLU A 12 -24.39 -14.12 -6.10
CA GLU A 12 -23.35 -14.52 -7.03
C GLU A 12 -22.07 -13.68 -6.84
N ILE A 13 -22.22 -12.36 -6.66
CA ILE A 13 -21.11 -11.45 -6.34
C ILE A 13 -20.51 -11.76 -4.94
N ALA A 14 -21.32 -12.19 -3.99
CA ALA A 14 -20.90 -12.56 -2.64
C ALA A 14 -20.28 -13.96 -2.57
N SER A 15 -20.48 -14.83 -3.57
CA SER A 15 -19.80 -16.12 -3.67
C SER A 15 -18.31 -15.87 -3.96
N GLU A 16 -17.41 -16.55 -3.24
CA GLU A 16 -15.96 -16.40 -3.44
C GLU A 16 -15.49 -16.92 -4.82
N GLU A 17 -16.34 -17.63 -5.55
CA GLU A 17 -16.07 -18.14 -6.89
C GLU A 17 -16.31 -17.04 -7.94
N GLY A 18 -15.23 -16.67 -8.64
CA GLY A 18 -15.29 -15.72 -9.77
C GLY A 18 -15.14 -14.25 -9.44
N LEU A 19 -14.80 -13.89 -8.20
CA LEU A 19 -14.48 -12.52 -7.87
C LEU A 19 -13.20 -12.06 -8.58
N PRO A 20 -13.13 -10.81 -9.09
CA PRO A 20 -11.95 -10.28 -9.78
C PRO A 20 -10.81 -9.97 -8.81
N TYR A 21 -10.95 -10.29 -7.54
CA TYR A 21 -9.96 -10.04 -6.52
C TYR A 21 -9.79 -11.24 -5.58
N GLN A 22 -8.64 -11.31 -4.93
CA GLN A 22 -8.30 -12.30 -3.92
C GLN A 22 -7.97 -11.61 -2.60
N ILE A 23 -8.56 -12.05 -1.51
CA ILE A 23 -8.19 -11.62 -0.16
C ILE A 23 -6.98 -12.45 0.27
N LEU A 24 -5.80 -11.81 0.37
CA LEU A 24 -4.56 -12.46 0.80
C LEU A 24 -4.44 -12.49 2.32
N ARG A 25 -4.97 -11.45 2.99
CA ARG A 25 -5.00 -11.34 4.44
C ARG A 25 -6.17 -10.48 4.91
N LYS A 26 -6.80 -10.87 6.01
CA LYS A 26 -7.85 -10.09 6.67
C LYS A 26 -7.84 -10.41 8.16
N ASP A 27 -7.11 -9.64 8.93
CA ASP A 27 -7.05 -9.74 10.39
C ASP A 27 -6.89 -8.34 11.02
N HIS A 28 -6.67 -8.27 12.33
CA HIS A 28 -6.51 -7.01 13.05
C HIS A 28 -5.16 -6.30 12.78
N TYR A 29 -4.20 -6.95 12.17
CA TYR A 29 -2.91 -6.35 11.80
C TYR A 29 -2.94 -5.73 10.41
N ALA A 30 -3.61 -6.40 9.46
CA ALA A 30 -3.63 -5.93 8.08
C ALA A 30 -4.80 -6.47 7.26
N HIS A 31 -5.22 -5.69 6.27
CA HIS A 31 -6.02 -6.17 5.15
C HIS A 31 -5.19 -6.08 3.87
N ILE A 32 -5.06 -7.20 3.17
CA ILE A 32 -4.29 -7.29 1.93
C ILE A 32 -5.18 -7.92 0.86
N VAL A 33 -5.37 -7.20 -0.24
CA VAL A 33 -6.25 -7.60 -1.34
C VAL A 33 -5.50 -7.47 -2.66
N LYS A 34 -5.58 -8.50 -3.49
CA LYS A 34 -5.01 -8.54 -4.83
C LYS A 34 -6.11 -8.47 -5.88
N ASP A 35 -6.01 -7.53 -6.79
CA ASP A 35 -6.78 -7.52 -8.03
C ASP A 35 -6.18 -8.55 -8.99
N ILE A 36 -6.97 -9.54 -9.39
CA ILE A 36 -6.48 -10.67 -10.20
C ILE A 36 -6.09 -10.24 -11.62
N PRO A 37 -6.92 -9.44 -12.33
CA PRO A 37 -6.60 -9.04 -13.70
C PRO A 37 -5.33 -8.21 -13.84
N SER A 38 -5.10 -7.24 -12.97
CA SER A 38 -3.92 -6.36 -13.05
C SER A 38 -2.73 -6.82 -12.20
N GLY A 39 -2.95 -7.76 -11.28
CA GLY A 39 -1.96 -8.13 -10.28
C GLY A 39 -1.68 -7.05 -9.23
N THR A 40 -2.44 -5.95 -9.22
CA THR A 40 -2.31 -4.88 -8.25
C THR A 40 -2.64 -5.38 -6.85
N VAL A 41 -1.82 -5.04 -5.86
CA VAL A 41 -2.04 -5.40 -4.45
C VAL A 41 -2.22 -4.14 -3.63
N GLY A 42 -3.32 -4.09 -2.90
CA GLY A 42 -3.60 -3.07 -1.89
C GLY A 42 -3.32 -3.60 -0.49
N TYR A 43 -2.60 -2.81 0.30
CA TYR A 43 -2.28 -3.12 1.69
C TYR A 43 -2.79 -2.01 2.59
N VAL A 44 -3.55 -2.41 3.60
CA VAL A 44 -3.95 -1.56 4.72
C VAL A 44 -3.28 -2.15 5.96
N MET A 45 -2.22 -1.51 6.44
CA MET A 45 -1.51 -1.90 7.65
C MET A 45 -2.03 -1.10 8.82
N PHE A 46 -2.52 -1.77 9.85
CA PHE A 46 -3.02 -1.14 11.08
C PHE A 46 -1.95 -1.01 12.15
N GLU A 47 -0.92 -1.85 12.06
CA GLU A 47 0.21 -1.91 13.00
C GLU A 47 1.50 -2.29 12.26
N THR A 48 2.62 -2.23 12.97
CA THR A 48 3.88 -2.84 12.53
C THR A 48 3.68 -4.32 12.23
N LEU A 49 4.12 -4.76 11.09
CA LEU A 49 3.96 -6.14 10.66
C LEU A 49 5.23 -6.66 9.98
N ASP A 50 5.78 -7.74 10.54
CA ASP A 50 6.88 -8.50 9.98
C ASP A 50 6.39 -9.81 9.38
N ASN A 51 7.23 -10.42 8.54
CA ASN A 51 6.97 -11.72 7.92
C ASN A 51 5.67 -11.78 7.11
N ILE A 52 5.42 -10.74 6.34
CA ILE A 52 4.31 -10.72 5.38
C ILE A 52 4.60 -11.77 4.31
N LYS A 53 3.69 -12.73 4.17
CA LYS A 53 3.78 -13.79 3.16
C LYS A 53 3.15 -13.31 1.85
N ASP A 54 3.91 -12.55 1.10
CA ASP A 54 3.50 -11.97 -0.17
C ASP A 54 4.64 -12.05 -1.18
N ASP A 55 4.33 -11.78 -2.44
CA ASP A 55 5.31 -11.79 -3.53
C ASP A 55 6.28 -10.59 -3.44
N TYR A 56 5.86 -9.46 -2.86
CA TYR A 56 6.59 -8.20 -2.87
C TYR A 56 6.93 -7.66 -1.49
N LEU A 57 5.98 -7.59 -0.57
CA LEU A 57 6.15 -6.95 0.72
C LEU A 57 6.52 -7.97 1.79
N LEU A 58 7.61 -7.70 2.52
CA LEU A 58 8.08 -8.55 3.62
C LEU A 58 7.75 -7.97 5.00
N ALA A 59 7.77 -6.66 5.14
CA ALA A 59 7.49 -5.99 6.41
C ALA A 59 7.03 -4.54 6.20
N SER A 60 6.27 -4.02 7.15
CA SER A 60 5.94 -2.61 7.33
C SER A 60 6.15 -2.22 8.78
N ASP A 61 6.87 -1.13 9.04
CA ASP A 61 7.21 -0.70 10.40
C ASP A 61 6.22 0.28 11.02
N ALA A 62 5.12 0.57 10.33
CA ALA A 62 4.10 1.48 10.80
C ALA A 62 2.74 1.23 10.13
N GLU A 63 1.70 1.84 10.68
CA GLU A 63 0.41 2.01 10.02
C GLU A 63 0.61 2.68 8.67
N THR A 64 0.15 2.06 7.60
CA THR A 64 0.46 2.50 6.24
C THR A 64 -0.58 2.00 5.26
N LEU A 65 -0.93 2.83 4.29
CA LEU A 65 -1.66 2.41 3.09
C LEU A 65 -0.67 2.30 1.93
N ILE A 66 -0.68 1.15 1.27
CA ILE A 66 0.21 0.90 0.13
C ILE A 66 -0.63 0.36 -1.02
N LEU A 67 -0.40 0.92 -2.21
CA LEU A 67 -0.85 0.34 -3.46
C LEU A 67 0.39 -0.03 -4.27
N LEU A 68 0.48 -1.29 -4.70
CA LEU A 68 1.58 -1.80 -5.47
C LEU A 68 1.04 -2.40 -6.76
N ARG A 69 1.49 -1.89 -7.91
CA ARG A 69 1.08 -2.35 -9.23
C ARG A 69 2.29 -2.80 -10.04
N PRO A 70 2.43 -4.11 -10.33
CA PRO A 70 3.39 -4.58 -11.32
C PRO A 70 2.95 -4.13 -12.72
N THR A 71 3.82 -3.47 -13.46
CA THR A 71 3.57 -3.09 -14.86
C THR A 71 4.20 -4.08 -15.83
N ASP A 72 5.24 -4.74 -15.39
CA ASP A 72 5.92 -5.85 -16.06
C ASP A 72 6.73 -6.68 -15.03
N LYS A 73 7.49 -7.68 -15.48
CA LYS A 73 8.27 -8.57 -14.61
C LYS A 73 9.36 -7.87 -13.81
N LYS A 74 9.72 -6.65 -14.17
CA LYS A 74 10.86 -5.92 -13.57
C LYS A 74 10.47 -4.54 -13.07
N THR A 75 9.21 -4.13 -13.19
CA THR A 75 8.79 -2.77 -12.89
C THR A 75 7.58 -2.77 -11.98
N LEU A 76 7.68 -2.02 -10.90
CA LEU A 76 6.59 -1.74 -9.96
C LEU A 76 6.27 -0.25 -9.94
N VAL A 77 4.99 0.09 -9.95
CA VAL A 77 4.51 1.42 -9.59
C VAL A 77 3.90 1.33 -8.20
N MET A 78 4.32 2.18 -7.31
CA MET A 78 3.88 2.18 -5.93
C MET A 78 3.34 3.53 -5.51
N SER A 79 2.39 3.48 -4.59
CA SER A 79 1.87 4.62 -3.86
C SER A 79 1.84 4.26 -2.37
N ILE A 80 2.39 5.13 -1.54
CA ILE A 80 2.40 4.97 -0.07
C ILE A 80 1.81 6.23 0.54
N CYS A 81 0.91 6.07 1.52
CA CYS A 81 0.47 7.19 2.33
C CYS A 81 0.28 6.80 3.81
N ASP A 82 0.32 7.80 4.66
CA ASP A 82 -0.07 7.68 6.05
C ASP A 82 -1.61 7.73 6.15
N PRO A 83 -2.27 6.76 6.81
CA PRO A 83 -3.71 6.81 7.03
C PRO A 83 -4.14 7.93 7.98
N ASN A 84 -3.22 8.44 8.78
CA ASN A 84 -3.50 9.52 9.72
C ASN A 84 -3.47 10.88 8.99
N LEU A 85 -4.64 11.49 8.87
CA LEU A 85 -4.81 12.79 8.24
C LEU A 85 -4.44 13.97 9.18
N ASN A 86 -3.77 13.72 10.30
CA ASN A 86 -3.45 14.72 11.33
C ASN A 86 -4.72 15.48 11.82
N LEU A 87 -5.83 14.77 11.91
CA LEU A 87 -7.12 15.33 12.30
C LEU A 87 -7.29 15.46 13.82
N GLU A 88 -6.33 14.95 14.61
CA GLU A 88 -6.36 15.03 16.06
C GLU A 88 -6.31 16.49 16.52
N GLU A 89 -7.26 16.87 17.37
CA GLU A 89 -7.38 18.19 17.99
C GLU A 89 -7.68 19.37 17.03
N LYS A 90 -8.41 19.15 15.95
CA LYS A 90 -8.97 20.28 15.21
C LYS A 90 -10.11 20.93 16.00
N THR A 91 -9.78 21.92 16.80
CA THR A 91 -10.73 22.99 17.06
C THR A 91 -10.84 23.81 15.76
N TYR A 92 -12.04 24.23 15.41
CA TYR A 92 -12.38 24.93 14.14
C TYR A 92 -11.59 26.21 13.85
N THR A 93 -10.64 26.59 14.68
CA THR A 93 -9.97 27.89 14.66
C THR A 93 -8.48 27.86 14.36
N THR A 94 -7.81 26.71 14.43
CA THR A 94 -6.36 26.63 14.14
C THR A 94 -6.02 25.34 13.44
N ALA A 95 -5.69 25.41 12.14
CA ALA A 95 -5.05 24.30 11.44
C ALA A 95 -3.68 24.07 12.07
N LYS A 96 -3.41 22.85 12.57
CA LYS A 96 -2.06 22.46 12.96
C LYS A 96 -1.17 22.41 11.71
N PRO A 97 0.11 22.78 11.82
CA PRO A 97 1.04 22.61 10.71
C PRO A 97 1.16 21.12 10.35
N SER A 98 1.28 20.85 9.06
CA SER A 98 1.56 19.51 8.53
C SER A 98 2.80 18.92 9.17
N ARG A 99 2.73 17.64 9.55
CA ARG A 99 3.86 16.91 10.12
C ARG A 99 4.28 15.81 9.15
N PRO A 100 5.50 15.88 8.59
CA PRO A 100 6.04 14.76 7.84
C PRO A 100 6.17 13.54 8.75
N LEU A 101 5.64 12.41 8.30
CA LEU A 101 5.76 11.10 8.95
C LEU A 101 6.55 10.16 8.05
N ILE A 102 7.51 9.49 8.64
CA ILE A 102 8.35 8.53 7.91
C ILE A 102 7.71 7.16 8.01
N LYS A 103 7.44 6.56 6.85
CA LYS A 103 6.96 5.18 6.72
C LYS A 103 8.05 4.35 6.08
N SER A 104 8.37 3.20 6.66
CA SER A 104 9.39 2.31 6.15
C SER A 104 8.81 0.93 5.88
N ILE A 105 9.13 0.38 4.74
CA ILE A 105 8.73 -0.96 4.31
C ILE A 105 9.93 -1.75 3.82
N LEU A 106 9.85 -3.06 3.92
CA LEU A 106 10.85 -3.98 3.37
C LEU A 106 10.25 -4.72 2.17
N LEU A 107 10.82 -4.50 1.00
CA LEU A 107 10.45 -5.18 -0.23
C LEU A 107 11.39 -6.36 -0.50
N LYS A 108 10.82 -7.44 -0.97
CA LYS A 108 11.56 -8.63 -1.42
C LYS A 108 12.35 -8.31 -2.69
N GLY A 109 13.63 -8.67 -2.68
CA GLY A 109 14.52 -8.47 -3.81
C GLY A 109 15.12 -7.05 -3.87
N LYS A 110 15.95 -6.86 -4.89
CA LYS A 110 16.69 -5.61 -5.09
C LYS A 110 15.96 -4.70 -6.07
N TRP A 111 15.61 -3.51 -5.61
CA TRP A 111 14.88 -2.51 -6.39
C TRP A 111 15.63 -1.19 -6.39
N LYS A 112 15.47 -0.44 -7.47
CA LYS A 112 15.99 0.93 -7.62
C LYS A 112 14.82 1.87 -7.91
N ASN A 113 14.75 3.00 -7.20
CA ASN A 113 13.84 4.08 -7.55
C ASN A 113 14.32 4.78 -8.82
N VAL A 114 13.42 4.96 -9.77
CA VAL A 114 13.68 5.66 -11.04
C VAL A 114 12.78 6.89 -11.21
N SER A 115 12.01 7.22 -10.19
CA SER A 115 11.26 8.48 -10.14
C SER A 115 12.16 9.59 -9.63
N ASP A 116 11.95 10.79 -10.14
CA ASP A 116 12.51 12.02 -9.60
C ASP A 116 11.66 12.47 -8.40
N ASN A 117 11.91 11.83 -7.24
CA ASN A 117 11.11 12.02 -6.04
C ASN A 117 12.01 11.91 -4.79
N ASP A 118 12.28 13.06 -4.19
CA ASP A 118 13.12 13.18 -2.99
C ASP A 118 12.41 12.66 -1.70
N GLU A 119 11.10 12.40 -1.77
CA GLU A 119 10.35 11.87 -0.62
C GLU A 119 10.61 10.38 -0.38
N VAL A 120 11.30 9.70 -1.31
CA VAL A 120 11.57 8.26 -1.25
C VAL A 120 13.07 7.97 -1.20
N VAL A 121 13.49 7.32 -0.12
CA VAL A 121 14.87 6.86 0.07
C VAL A 121 14.90 5.33 0.00
N ILE A 122 15.89 4.80 -0.73
CA ILE A 122 16.11 3.36 -0.90
C ILE A 122 17.45 2.94 -0.32
N LYS A 123 17.44 1.86 0.44
CA LYS A 123 18.63 1.19 0.97
C LYS A 123 18.55 -0.31 0.72
N GLN A 124 19.64 -0.89 0.25
CA GLN A 124 19.74 -2.35 0.09
C GLN A 124 20.07 -3.00 1.45
N GLU A 125 19.33 -4.04 1.80
CA GLU A 125 19.42 -4.71 3.10
C GLU A 125 19.26 -6.23 2.94
N ASN A 126 20.32 -7.00 3.13
CA ASN A 126 20.32 -8.47 3.07
C ASN A 126 19.65 -9.06 1.80
N GLY A 127 19.93 -8.49 0.64
CA GLY A 127 19.35 -8.94 -0.63
C GLY A 127 17.93 -8.42 -0.91
N ASN A 128 17.36 -7.63 -0.01
CA ASN A 128 16.06 -6.98 -0.11
C ASN A 128 16.22 -5.46 -0.17
N THR A 129 15.12 -4.75 -0.35
CA THR A 129 15.10 -3.31 -0.46
C THR A 129 14.31 -2.70 0.70
N ARG A 130 14.98 -1.97 1.58
CA ARG A 130 14.36 -1.07 2.53
C ARG A 130 13.98 0.21 1.81
N LEU A 131 12.71 0.54 1.82
CA LEU A 131 12.17 1.76 1.25
C LEU A 131 11.59 2.61 2.39
N THR A 132 11.97 3.88 2.41
CA THR A 132 11.48 4.87 3.37
C THR A 132 10.83 6.00 2.62
N ALA A 133 9.57 6.30 2.93
CA ALA A 133 8.80 7.37 2.31
C ALA A 133 8.42 8.43 3.36
N THR A 134 8.54 9.71 2.99
CA THR A 134 8.10 10.83 3.80
C THR A 134 6.68 11.21 3.41
N CYS A 135 5.71 10.84 4.23
CA CYS A 135 4.28 11.09 4.01
C CYS A 135 3.84 12.36 4.75
N ILE A 136 2.95 13.14 4.14
CA ILE A 136 2.43 14.39 4.71
C ILE A 136 0.90 14.38 4.61
N ASP A 137 0.22 14.42 5.76
CA ASP A 137 -1.23 14.62 5.89
C ASP A 137 -2.08 13.69 5.00
N GLY A 138 -1.71 12.42 4.87
CA GLY A 138 -2.41 11.44 4.04
C GLY A 138 -2.22 11.61 2.53
N ARG A 139 -1.40 12.56 2.08
CA ARG A 139 -1.04 12.69 0.68
C ARG A 139 -0.25 11.45 0.22
N PRO A 140 -0.64 10.82 -0.89
CA PRO A 140 0.11 9.69 -1.42
C PRO A 140 1.47 10.13 -1.98
N VAL A 141 2.51 9.35 -1.69
CA VAL A 141 3.82 9.46 -2.31
C VAL A 141 3.90 8.39 -3.39
N GLU A 142 3.97 8.82 -4.65
CA GLU A 142 3.98 7.93 -5.81
C GLU A 142 5.38 7.83 -6.42
N PHE A 143 5.78 6.62 -6.78
CA PHE A 143 7.11 6.36 -7.35
C PHE A 143 7.13 5.06 -8.15
N LYS A 144 8.20 4.92 -8.95
CA LYS A 144 8.43 3.76 -9.82
C LYS A 144 9.74 3.06 -9.45
N LEU A 145 9.69 1.75 -9.32
CA LEU A 145 10.82 0.88 -9.02
C LEU A 145 11.15 -0.02 -10.19
N ILE A 146 12.45 -0.26 -10.41
CA ILE A 146 12.96 -1.25 -11.37
C ILE A 146 13.81 -2.27 -10.61
N ALA A 147 13.59 -3.57 -10.91
CA ALA A 147 14.40 -4.66 -10.38
C ALA A 147 15.87 -4.56 -10.89
N GLN A 148 16.80 -4.85 -9.98
CA GLN A 148 18.24 -4.90 -10.26
C GLN A 148 18.74 -6.32 -10.53
#